data_606868e310587edf07b01cd40d3b5385
#
_entry.id   606868e310587edf07b01cd40d3b5385
#
_cell.length_a   1.000
_cell.length_b   1.000
_cell.length_c   1.000
_cell.angle_alpha   90.00
_cell.angle_beta   90.00
_cell.angle_gamma   90.00
#
_symmetry.space_group_name_H-M   'P 1'
#
loop_
_entity.id
_entity.type
_entity.pdbx_description
1 polymer ?
#
loop_
_entity_poly.entity_id
_entity_poly.type
_entity_poly.pdbx_seq_one_letter_code
_entity_poly.pdbx_strand_id
1 'polypeptide(L)'
;MRDAVAYTALPVDVASEARAIVNQLDDYVLPRLANLDAPLLAVIGGSTGSGKSTIVNALLRERVSNPGVIRPTTRQPVLVANPGDADWFNSPQVLPGLARSHGAGDERSTTLRVVDTPRIPEGLALLDAPDFDSIDDQNRALASQLLAAADLWIFVTTPARYADQLVWNFLNDAAGRGIEVVVVLNRLDDKAAETVPDDLRRMMNDAGLSKATVFTVPFVADLGGEQSGEFLGEELVAPLREYLTTLADDTAARRDVAGKTVAGAVESALTRVDALVGRRERQENFANQLDESIHEFYTAANRHVIDATSDGKLLRSEVMDRWQDVVGTSDVFRGVERWFSSAVDKVGSFFTGQPAPLREVETEIESGLHAVIVDAAETAASRAWSHTGSVAPELRTDADPALARASADISDKAAQLVRDWQKDMVQHIQDTAGDKRQRARLMSFGLNVATVALMLVVFASTAGITGGEVAIAGGSAVVGQKLLETIFGEDTVRRMVVQAREDLNQRLGELFAAERDRYHVLTDPLLEGATAEQVREASAEAKRAVNVRLLGLVDRQEAPQLPAKQEDVEESFERGTLRGLFDQLRGNFGRGDGNV
;
A
#
# COMPACT_ATOMS: atom_id res chain seq x y z
N MET A 1 -6.75 6.88 -12.14
CA MET A 1 -5.70 7.57 -11.37
C MET A 1 -6.18 7.97 -9.97
N ARG A 2 -7.25 8.75 -9.82
CA ARG A 2 -7.76 9.21 -8.51
C ARG A 2 -7.97 8.03 -7.54
N ASP A 3 -8.72 7.01 -7.95
CA ASP A 3 -9.03 5.86 -7.11
C ASP A 3 -7.80 4.98 -6.82
N ALA A 4 -6.92 4.80 -7.82
CA ALA A 4 -5.66 4.08 -7.62
C ALA A 4 -4.78 4.76 -6.54
N VAL A 5 -4.68 6.09 -6.55
CA VAL A 5 -3.93 6.86 -5.54
C VAL A 5 -4.62 6.78 -4.16
N ALA A 6 -5.95 6.86 -4.11
CA ALA A 6 -6.72 6.82 -2.87
C ALA A 6 -6.62 5.48 -2.12
N TYR A 7 -6.49 4.38 -2.86
CA TYR A 7 -6.45 3.02 -2.31
C TYR A 7 -5.04 2.41 -2.24
N THR A 8 -4.00 3.21 -2.38
CA THR A 8 -2.62 2.75 -2.21
C THR A 8 -2.24 2.81 -0.74
N ALA A 9 -1.80 1.69 -0.16
CA ALA A 9 -1.22 1.68 1.18
C ALA A 9 0.15 2.38 1.14
N LEU A 10 0.27 3.47 1.87
CA LEU A 10 1.48 4.31 1.90
C LEU A 10 1.86 4.61 3.35
N PRO A 11 3.16 4.80 3.63
CA PRO A 11 3.61 5.32 4.92
C PRO A 11 2.90 6.63 5.28
N VAL A 12 2.75 6.91 6.57
CA VAL A 12 1.96 8.05 7.10
C VAL A 12 2.38 9.40 6.51
N ASP A 13 3.68 9.59 6.32
CA ASP A 13 4.27 10.79 5.71
C ASP A 13 3.87 10.97 4.24
N VAL A 14 3.66 9.87 3.52
CA VAL A 14 3.29 9.88 2.09
C VAL A 14 1.77 9.89 1.90
N ALA A 15 1.02 9.34 2.85
CA ALA A 15 -0.44 9.30 2.80
C ALA A 15 -1.07 10.71 2.79
N SER A 16 -0.42 11.71 3.40
CA SER A 16 -0.86 13.10 3.37
C SER A 16 -0.75 13.70 1.97
N GLU A 17 0.31 13.36 1.23
CA GLU A 17 0.51 13.80 -0.16
C GLU A 17 -0.49 13.14 -1.11
N ALA A 18 -0.73 11.84 -0.96
CA ALA A 18 -1.75 11.13 -1.72
C ALA A 18 -3.14 11.76 -1.53
N ARG A 19 -3.52 12.06 -0.28
CA ARG A 19 -4.77 12.76 0.03
C ARG A 19 -4.85 14.14 -0.62
N ALA A 20 -3.76 14.91 -0.59
CA ALA A 20 -3.73 16.22 -1.23
C ALA A 20 -3.91 16.13 -2.75
N ILE A 21 -3.37 15.10 -3.41
CA ILE A 21 -3.62 14.84 -4.84
C ILE A 21 -5.09 14.50 -5.08
N VAL A 22 -5.66 13.58 -4.30
CA VAL A 22 -7.06 13.18 -4.41
C VAL A 22 -7.98 14.38 -4.21
N ASN A 23 -7.75 15.18 -3.17
CA ASN A 23 -8.55 16.40 -2.94
C ASN A 23 -8.46 17.36 -4.12
N GLN A 24 -7.27 17.59 -4.67
CA GLN A 24 -7.11 18.45 -5.85
C GLN A 24 -7.86 17.93 -7.08
N LEU A 25 -7.86 16.61 -7.28
CA LEU A 25 -8.62 15.98 -8.36
C LEU A 25 -10.14 16.15 -8.15
N ASP A 26 -10.63 15.91 -6.94
CA ASP A 26 -12.05 15.98 -6.61
C ASP A 26 -12.58 17.43 -6.54
N ASP A 27 -11.80 18.33 -5.92
CA ASP A 27 -12.24 19.71 -5.66
C ASP A 27 -12.14 20.59 -6.92
N TYR A 28 -11.26 20.24 -7.87
CA TYR A 28 -10.99 21.09 -9.01
C TYR A 28 -10.97 20.37 -10.37
N VAL A 29 -10.07 19.37 -10.54
CA VAL A 29 -9.77 18.83 -11.88
C VAL A 29 -10.97 18.14 -12.49
N LEU A 30 -11.63 17.23 -11.77
CA LEU A 30 -12.77 16.46 -12.28
C LEU A 30 -13.98 17.33 -12.57
N PRO A 31 -14.42 18.24 -11.66
CA PRO A 31 -15.51 19.17 -11.96
C PRO A 31 -15.22 20.07 -13.15
N ARG A 32 -14.01 20.60 -13.25
CA ARG A 32 -13.63 21.51 -14.31
C ARG A 32 -13.51 20.80 -15.67
N LEU A 33 -12.96 19.59 -15.72
CA LEU A 33 -12.96 18.78 -16.94
C LEU A 33 -14.38 18.38 -17.38
N ALA A 34 -15.32 18.21 -16.46
CA ALA A 34 -16.72 17.92 -16.79
C ALA A 34 -17.39 19.14 -17.45
N ASN A 35 -17.11 20.35 -16.97
CA ASN A 35 -17.69 21.59 -17.50
C ASN A 35 -16.66 22.75 -17.53
N LEU A 36 -16.02 22.94 -18.68
CA LEU A 36 -15.05 24.03 -18.90
C LEU A 36 -15.69 25.41 -19.07
N ASP A 37 -17.00 25.45 -19.36
CA ASP A 37 -17.78 26.68 -19.47
C ASP A 37 -18.37 27.16 -18.15
N ALA A 38 -18.22 26.37 -17.09
CA ALA A 38 -18.67 26.76 -15.77
C ALA A 38 -18.02 28.07 -15.31
N PRO A 39 -18.71 28.85 -14.47
CA PRO A 39 -18.19 30.09 -13.93
C PRO A 39 -16.83 29.91 -13.27
N LEU A 40 -15.92 30.88 -13.46
CA LEU A 40 -14.59 30.86 -12.86
C LEU A 40 -14.67 31.08 -11.34
N LEU A 41 -13.83 30.39 -10.60
CA LEU A 41 -13.60 30.62 -9.18
C LEU A 41 -12.31 31.43 -8.97
N ALA A 42 -12.45 32.72 -8.67
CA ALA A 42 -11.34 33.57 -8.28
C ALA A 42 -11.17 33.54 -6.75
N VAL A 43 -10.04 33.01 -6.29
CA VAL A 43 -9.74 32.93 -4.84
C VAL A 43 -8.83 34.08 -4.45
N ILE A 44 -9.27 34.84 -3.43
CA ILE A 44 -8.51 35.93 -2.85
C ILE A 44 -7.73 35.40 -1.66
N GLY A 45 -6.41 35.32 -1.84
CA GLY A 45 -5.46 34.83 -0.85
C GLY A 45 -4.48 35.91 -0.42
N GLY A 46 -3.85 35.71 0.72
CA GLY A 46 -2.84 36.64 1.23
C GLY A 46 -2.63 36.49 2.73
N SER A 47 -1.58 37.12 3.25
CA SER A 47 -1.24 37.06 4.65
C SER A 47 -2.22 37.85 5.54
N THR A 48 -2.18 37.53 6.84
CA THR A 48 -2.98 38.24 7.85
C THR A 48 -2.76 39.75 7.79
N GLY A 49 -3.86 40.48 7.70
CA GLY A 49 -3.82 41.93 7.65
C GLY A 49 -3.41 42.57 6.34
N SER A 50 -3.27 41.80 5.25
CA SER A 50 -3.00 42.30 3.88
C SER A 50 -4.18 43.11 3.32
N GLY A 51 -5.39 42.94 3.83
CA GLY A 51 -6.58 43.66 3.42
C GLY A 51 -7.48 42.93 2.44
N LYS A 52 -7.43 41.60 2.37
CA LYS A 52 -8.26 40.75 1.50
C LYS A 52 -9.75 41.09 1.57
N SER A 53 -10.33 40.96 2.77
CA SER A 53 -11.76 41.23 2.99
C SER A 53 -12.14 42.70 2.72
N THR A 54 -11.21 43.62 2.90
CA THR A 54 -11.40 45.05 2.55
C THR A 54 -11.50 45.21 1.04
N ILE A 55 -10.62 44.56 0.28
CA ILE A 55 -10.66 44.56 -1.20
C ILE A 55 -11.96 43.90 -1.70
N VAL A 56 -12.35 42.74 -1.14
CA VAL A 56 -13.62 42.06 -1.52
C VAL A 56 -14.82 42.99 -1.31
N ASN A 57 -14.97 43.57 -0.11
CA ASN A 57 -16.07 44.47 0.17
C ASN A 57 -16.06 45.74 -0.71
N ALA A 58 -14.87 46.25 -1.06
CA ALA A 58 -14.76 47.39 -1.94
C ALA A 58 -15.13 47.06 -3.40
N LEU A 59 -14.72 45.90 -3.90
CA LEU A 59 -15.09 45.42 -5.22
C LEU A 59 -16.62 45.26 -5.37
N LEU A 60 -17.28 44.74 -4.34
CA LEU A 60 -18.72 44.48 -4.35
C LEU A 60 -19.54 45.68 -3.91
N ARG A 61 -18.93 46.70 -3.26
CA ARG A 61 -19.65 47.82 -2.60
C ARG A 61 -20.71 47.29 -1.63
N GLU A 62 -20.39 46.18 -0.96
CA GLU A 62 -21.27 45.46 -0.05
C GLU A 62 -20.43 44.78 1.04
N ARG A 63 -20.91 44.76 2.27
CA ARG A 63 -20.21 44.15 3.40
C ARG A 63 -20.51 42.66 3.47
N VAL A 64 -19.79 41.86 2.67
CA VAL A 64 -19.96 40.40 2.61
C VAL A 64 -18.96 39.65 3.51
N SER A 65 -17.81 40.23 3.78
CA SER A 65 -16.76 39.67 4.63
C SER A 65 -16.42 40.64 5.77
N ASN A 66 -16.13 40.12 6.96
CA ASN A 66 -15.79 40.95 8.12
C ASN A 66 -14.28 41.25 8.15
N PRO A 67 -13.85 42.49 7.90
CA PRO A 67 -12.48 42.93 8.14
C PRO A 67 -12.28 43.07 9.64
N GLY A 68 -11.93 41.97 10.34
CA GLY A 68 -11.79 41.99 11.80
C GLY A 68 -10.49 42.63 12.27
N VAL A 69 -10.54 43.31 13.43
CA VAL A 69 -9.38 43.91 14.12
C VAL A 69 -8.71 42.90 15.06
N ILE A 70 -9.43 41.84 15.45
CA ILE A 70 -8.96 40.80 16.39
C ILE A 70 -8.45 39.60 15.60
N ARG A 71 -7.24 39.17 15.83
CA ARG A 71 -6.57 38.07 15.11
C ARG A 71 -6.82 36.69 15.76
N PRO A 72 -7.03 35.61 15.00
CA PRO A 72 -7.18 35.49 13.54
C PRO A 72 -8.58 35.98 13.11
N THR A 73 -8.61 36.71 11.98
CA THR A 73 -9.76 37.53 11.60
C THR A 73 -10.82 36.84 10.75
N THR A 74 -10.46 35.84 9.93
CA THR A 74 -11.40 35.16 9.07
C THR A 74 -11.09 33.67 9.10
N ARG A 75 -11.97 32.88 9.70
CA ARG A 75 -11.89 31.39 9.70
C ARG A 75 -12.85 30.79 8.70
N GLN A 76 -14.03 31.38 8.54
CA GLN A 76 -15.03 30.92 7.61
C GLN A 76 -14.77 31.50 6.22
N PRO A 77 -14.50 30.68 5.18
CA PRO A 77 -14.39 31.15 3.81
C PRO A 77 -15.74 31.67 3.31
N VAL A 78 -15.71 32.76 2.54
CA VAL A 78 -16.90 33.39 1.98
C VAL A 78 -16.83 33.34 0.46
N LEU A 79 -17.73 32.58 -0.16
CA LEU A 79 -17.92 32.53 -1.59
C LEU A 79 -19.04 33.51 -1.99
N VAL A 80 -18.73 34.40 -2.90
CA VAL A 80 -19.67 35.38 -3.43
C VAL A 80 -19.89 35.08 -4.90
N ALA A 81 -21.15 34.85 -5.30
CA ALA A 81 -21.52 34.50 -6.65
C ALA A 81 -22.69 35.34 -7.17
N ASN A 82 -22.84 35.45 -8.49
CA ASN A 82 -24.04 35.99 -9.10
C ASN A 82 -25.20 35.01 -8.90
N PRO A 83 -26.45 35.47 -8.63
CA PRO A 83 -27.62 34.57 -8.55
C PRO A 83 -27.81 33.66 -9.78
N GLY A 84 -27.37 34.08 -10.98
CA GLY A 84 -27.39 33.26 -12.20
C GLY A 84 -26.46 32.04 -12.14
N ASP A 85 -25.39 32.11 -11.34
CA ASP A 85 -24.38 31.05 -11.17
C ASP A 85 -24.60 30.25 -9.87
N ALA A 86 -25.61 30.58 -9.08
CA ALA A 86 -25.81 30.01 -7.74
C ALA A 86 -25.93 28.48 -7.76
N ASP A 87 -26.59 27.91 -8.74
CA ASP A 87 -26.75 26.44 -8.87
C ASP A 87 -25.41 25.71 -8.99
N TRP A 88 -24.47 26.29 -9.75
CA TRP A 88 -23.12 25.72 -9.88
C TRP A 88 -22.36 25.72 -8.56
N PHE A 89 -22.29 26.86 -7.87
CA PHE A 89 -21.52 27.01 -6.65
C PHE A 89 -22.16 26.35 -5.41
N ASN A 90 -23.47 26.16 -5.41
CA ASN A 90 -24.17 25.39 -4.39
C ASN A 90 -24.12 23.88 -4.63
N SER A 91 -23.72 23.45 -5.83
CA SER A 91 -23.62 22.02 -6.15
C SER A 91 -22.49 21.35 -5.39
N PRO A 92 -22.56 20.03 -5.14
CA PRO A 92 -21.45 19.27 -4.56
C PRO A 92 -20.26 19.08 -5.52
N GLN A 93 -20.34 19.62 -6.74
CA GLN A 93 -19.24 19.53 -7.72
C GLN A 93 -18.11 20.53 -7.44
N VAL A 94 -18.40 21.62 -6.75
CA VAL A 94 -17.41 22.63 -6.37
C VAL A 94 -17.05 22.43 -4.91
N LEU A 95 -15.78 22.18 -4.55
CA LEU A 95 -15.32 22.00 -3.18
C LEU A 95 -16.21 20.98 -2.40
N PRO A 96 -16.34 19.73 -2.83
CA PRO A 96 -17.27 18.73 -2.27
C PRO A 96 -17.01 18.43 -0.78
N GLY A 97 -15.77 18.62 -0.33
CA GLY A 97 -15.38 18.42 1.07
C GLY A 97 -15.88 19.51 2.06
N LEU A 98 -16.47 20.62 1.56
CA LEU A 98 -16.92 21.73 2.40
C LEU A 98 -18.44 21.82 2.44
N ALA A 99 -19.02 21.72 3.63
CA ALA A 99 -20.45 21.97 3.84
C ALA A 99 -20.79 23.43 3.54
N ARG A 100 -21.96 23.68 2.91
CA ARG A 100 -22.46 25.04 2.60
C ARG A 100 -23.22 25.61 3.77
N SER A 101 -23.06 26.91 4.00
CA SER A 101 -23.90 27.67 4.91
C SER A 101 -24.38 28.96 4.26
N HIS A 102 -25.60 29.36 4.57
CA HIS A 102 -26.24 30.58 4.08
C HIS A 102 -26.64 31.47 5.27
N GLY A 103 -26.66 32.78 5.06
CA GLY A 103 -27.06 33.75 6.09
C GLY A 103 -25.89 34.38 6.85
N ALA A 104 -26.09 34.64 8.14
CA ALA A 104 -25.06 35.31 8.97
C ALA A 104 -23.84 34.42 9.13
N GLY A 105 -22.63 35.00 9.00
CA GLY A 105 -21.37 34.28 9.15
C GLY A 105 -21.15 33.83 10.60
N ASP A 106 -20.48 32.70 10.77
CA ASP A 106 -19.97 32.21 12.04
C ASP A 106 -18.44 32.12 11.95
N GLU A 107 -17.74 32.98 12.63
CA GLU A 107 -16.28 33.09 12.64
C GLU A 107 -15.57 31.81 13.16
N ARG A 108 -16.30 30.89 13.79
CA ARG A 108 -15.79 29.61 14.29
C ARG A 108 -16.05 28.45 13.36
N SER A 109 -16.83 28.67 12.31
CA SER A 109 -17.20 27.62 11.36
C SER A 109 -16.15 27.45 10.26
N THR A 110 -15.91 26.20 9.86
CA THR A 110 -15.11 25.84 8.68
C THR A 110 -15.97 25.58 7.45
N THR A 111 -17.30 25.85 7.52
CA THR A 111 -18.20 25.72 6.40
C THR A 111 -17.99 26.82 5.38
N LEU A 112 -18.23 26.53 4.10
CA LEU A 112 -18.20 27.52 3.02
C LEU A 112 -19.49 28.36 3.09
N ARG A 113 -19.37 29.62 3.44
CA ARG A 113 -20.51 30.54 3.42
C ARG A 113 -20.74 31.03 1.99
N VAL A 114 -21.94 30.81 1.46
CA VAL A 114 -22.33 31.26 0.13
C VAL A 114 -23.18 32.51 0.25
N VAL A 115 -22.83 33.54 -0.52
CA VAL A 115 -23.54 34.82 -0.60
C VAL A 115 -23.86 35.10 -2.06
N ASP A 116 -25.15 35.18 -2.39
CA ASP A 116 -25.61 35.50 -3.72
C ASP A 116 -25.85 37.02 -3.82
N THR A 117 -25.17 37.68 -4.77
CA THR A 117 -25.34 39.11 -5.02
C THR A 117 -25.19 39.45 -6.52
N PRO A 118 -26.07 40.31 -7.08
CA PRO A 118 -25.94 40.77 -8.46
C PRO A 118 -24.78 41.76 -8.68
N ARG A 119 -24.00 42.06 -7.62
CA ARG A 119 -22.87 43.00 -7.71
C ARG A 119 -21.61 42.36 -8.29
N ILE A 120 -21.58 41.03 -8.39
CA ILE A 120 -20.58 40.31 -9.15
C ILE A 120 -21.15 39.90 -10.52
N PRO A 121 -20.42 40.02 -11.64
CA PRO A 121 -20.90 39.57 -12.94
C PRO A 121 -21.12 38.06 -13.01
N GLU A 122 -22.03 37.62 -13.90
CA GLU A 122 -22.16 36.18 -14.22
C GLU A 122 -20.86 35.67 -14.85
N GLY A 123 -20.55 34.39 -14.60
CA GLY A 123 -19.35 33.72 -15.11
C GLY A 123 -18.14 33.83 -14.22
N LEU A 124 -18.25 34.49 -13.05
CA LEU A 124 -17.17 34.63 -12.07
C LEU A 124 -17.72 34.64 -10.64
N ALA A 125 -17.07 33.89 -9.76
CA ALA A 125 -17.27 34.03 -8.31
C ALA A 125 -15.99 34.44 -7.60
N LEU A 126 -16.13 35.16 -6.49
CA LEU A 126 -15.03 35.55 -5.61
C LEU A 126 -15.09 34.74 -4.31
N LEU A 127 -13.96 34.16 -3.90
CA LEU A 127 -13.84 33.46 -2.64
C LEU A 127 -12.82 34.16 -1.75
N ASP A 128 -13.27 34.75 -0.63
CA ASP A 128 -12.39 35.28 0.41
C ASP A 128 -11.88 34.11 1.28
N ALA A 129 -10.60 33.76 1.08
CA ALA A 129 -9.97 32.65 1.78
C ALA A 129 -9.42 33.07 3.14
N PRO A 130 -9.33 32.14 4.12
CA PRO A 130 -8.61 32.36 5.36
C PRO A 130 -7.14 32.75 5.12
N ASP A 131 -6.52 33.31 6.15
CA ASP A 131 -5.12 33.70 6.10
C ASP A 131 -4.21 32.46 5.99
N PHE A 132 -3.32 32.42 4.99
CA PHE A 132 -2.41 31.30 4.81
C PHE A 132 -1.21 31.30 5.76
N ASP A 133 -0.92 32.43 6.43
CA ASP A 133 0.09 32.57 7.50
C ASP A 133 -0.52 32.44 8.91
N SER A 134 -1.74 31.88 9.01
CA SER A 134 -2.39 31.60 10.28
C SER A 134 -1.54 30.70 11.17
N ILE A 135 -1.53 30.93 12.46
CA ILE A 135 -0.92 30.06 13.46
C ILE A 135 -1.67 28.72 13.55
N ASP A 136 -2.94 28.73 13.19
CA ASP A 136 -3.82 27.55 13.18
C ASP A 136 -3.57 26.70 11.93
N ASP A 137 -3.12 25.45 12.14
CA ASP A 137 -2.81 24.50 11.07
C ASP A 137 -4.03 24.17 10.22
N GLN A 138 -5.23 24.12 10.80
CA GLN A 138 -6.47 23.85 10.08
C GLN A 138 -6.79 24.98 9.10
N ASN A 139 -6.59 26.23 9.51
CA ASN A 139 -6.79 27.39 8.63
C ASN A 139 -5.80 27.41 7.47
N ARG A 140 -4.52 27.05 7.71
CA ARG A 140 -3.53 26.93 6.64
C ARG A 140 -3.87 25.83 5.65
N ALA A 141 -4.29 24.66 6.14
CA ALA A 141 -4.71 23.55 5.30
C ALA A 141 -5.94 23.93 4.45
N LEU A 142 -6.94 24.58 5.06
CA LEU A 142 -8.12 25.06 4.36
C LEU A 142 -7.76 26.11 3.30
N ALA A 143 -6.93 27.10 3.63
CA ALA A 143 -6.48 28.09 2.65
C ALA A 143 -5.76 27.44 1.46
N SER A 144 -4.89 26.46 1.71
CA SER A 144 -4.20 25.69 0.65
C SER A 144 -5.17 24.90 -0.21
N GLN A 145 -6.20 24.27 0.38
CA GLN A 145 -7.24 23.55 -0.34
C GLN A 145 -8.04 24.49 -1.26
N LEU A 146 -8.47 25.65 -0.74
CA LEU A 146 -9.24 26.64 -1.49
C LEU A 146 -8.42 27.21 -2.66
N LEU A 147 -7.16 27.53 -2.43
CA LEU A 147 -6.24 27.98 -3.47
C LEU A 147 -6.00 26.90 -4.54
N ALA A 148 -5.98 25.61 -4.14
CA ALA A 148 -5.82 24.51 -5.07
C ALA A 148 -7.05 24.30 -5.98
N ALA A 149 -8.22 24.79 -5.58
CA ALA A 149 -9.47 24.73 -6.33
C ALA A 149 -9.76 25.98 -7.19
N ALA A 150 -8.87 26.97 -7.19
CA ALA A 150 -9.06 28.22 -7.90
C ALA A 150 -8.71 28.12 -9.39
N ASP A 151 -9.50 28.80 -10.24
CA ASP A 151 -9.15 29.08 -11.63
C ASP A 151 -8.23 30.29 -11.74
N LEU A 152 -8.41 31.28 -10.86
CA LEU A 152 -7.68 32.51 -10.78
C LEU A 152 -7.27 32.81 -9.34
N TRP A 153 -6.01 33.15 -9.11
CA TRP A 153 -5.56 33.64 -7.79
C TRP A 153 -5.46 35.16 -7.80
N ILE A 154 -6.17 35.79 -6.86
CA ILE A 154 -6.01 37.21 -6.54
C ILE A 154 -5.19 37.28 -5.26
N PHE A 155 -3.91 37.50 -5.41
CA PHE A 155 -2.96 37.51 -4.31
C PHE A 155 -2.80 38.93 -3.73
N VAL A 156 -3.25 39.14 -2.48
CA VAL A 156 -3.18 40.44 -1.82
C VAL A 156 -1.98 40.48 -0.87
N THR A 157 -1.06 41.41 -1.12
CA THR A 157 0.14 41.63 -0.31
C THR A 157 0.30 43.12 0.03
N THR A 158 1.32 43.46 0.82
CA THR A 158 1.64 44.83 1.23
C THR A 158 3.14 45.09 1.09
N PRO A 159 3.61 46.35 1.04
CA PRO A 159 5.03 46.67 1.01
C PRO A 159 5.86 46.05 2.13
N ALA A 160 5.26 45.77 3.27
CA ALA A 160 5.94 45.11 4.40
C ALA A 160 6.07 43.62 4.27
N ARG A 161 5.30 42.96 3.34
CA ARG A 161 5.19 41.51 3.27
C ARG A 161 5.39 40.89 1.89
N TYR A 162 5.54 41.71 0.83
CA TYR A 162 5.66 41.18 -0.54
C TYR A 162 6.87 40.26 -0.76
N ALA A 163 7.93 40.43 0.06
CA ALA A 163 9.16 39.63 -0.01
C ALA A 163 9.19 38.46 1.01
N ASP A 164 8.10 38.19 1.74
CA ASP A 164 8.03 37.07 2.70
C ASP A 164 8.18 35.71 1.98
N GLN A 165 9.06 34.85 2.52
CA GLN A 165 9.31 33.52 1.98
C GLN A 165 8.03 32.67 1.86
N LEU A 166 7.14 32.76 2.85
CA LEU A 166 5.88 32.03 2.85
C LEU A 166 4.98 32.44 1.68
N VAL A 167 4.95 33.73 1.36
CA VAL A 167 4.27 34.30 0.20
C VAL A 167 4.78 33.68 -1.10
N TRP A 168 6.10 33.62 -1.25
CA TRP A 168 6.74 33.11 -2.44
C TRP A 168 6.57 31.59 -2.62
N ASN A 169 6.43 30.84 -1.54
CA ASN A 169 6.11 29.41 -1.63
C ASN A 169 4.76 29.20 -2.33
N PHE A 170 3.74 30.00 -2.01
CA PHE A 170 2.44 29.91 -2.69
C PHE A 170 2.50 30.39 -4.14
N LEU A 171 3.20 31.50 -4.42
CA LEU A 171 3.34 32.02 -5.79
C LEU A 171 4.12 31.05 -6.69
N ASN A 172 5.16 30.40 -6.17
CA ASN A 172 5.91 29.37 -6.89
C ASN A 172 5.05 28.13 -7.17
N ASP A 173 4.18 27.74 -6.22
CA ASP A 173 3.23 26.65 -6.41
C ASP A 173 2.21 27.01 -7.52
N ALA A 174 1.69 28.23 -7.53
CA ALA A 174 0.83 28.75 -8.60
C ALA A 174 1.51 28.73 -9.96
N ALA A 175 2.76 29.21 -10.02
CA ALA A 175 3.56 29.17 -11.25
C ALA A 175 3.77 27.75 -11.76
N GLY A 176 4.11 26.81 -10.86
CA GLY A 176 4.28 25.39 -11.18
C GLY A 176 3.01 24.70 -11.67
N ARG A 177 1.84 25.21 -11.31
CA ARG A 177 0.53 24.71 -11.78
C ARG A 177 -0.02 25.44 -12.99
N GLY A 178 0.64 26.50 -13.46
CA GLY A 178 0.16 27.32 -14.55
C GLY A 178 -1.13 28.09 -14.26
N ILE A 179 -1.41 28.37 -12.98
CA ILE A 179 -2.59 29.11 -12.55
C ILE A 179 -2.44 30.58 -12.95
N GLU A 180 -3.52 31.18 -13.45
CA GLU A 180 -3.55 32.62 -13.68
C GLU A 180 -3.47 33.36 -12.34
N VAL A 181 -2.51 34.29 -12.23
CA VAL A 181 -2.26 35.04 -10.98
C VAL A 181 -2.41 36.53 -11.22
N VAL A 182 -3.19 37.17 -10.37
CA VAL A 182 -3.28 38.61 -10.24
C VAL A 182 -2.72 38.99 -8.87
N VAL A 183 -1.84 39.99 -8.82
CA VAL A 183 -1.29 40.50 -7.56
C VAL A 183 -1.85 41.87 -7.25
N VAL A 184 -2.36 42.03 -6.02
CA VAL A 184 -2.80 43.33 -5.50
C VAL A 184 -1.82 43.78 -4.43
N LEU A 185 -1.00 44.75 -4.74
CA LEU A 185 -0.10 45.44 -3.81
C LEU A 185 -0.88 46.51 -3.07
N ASN A 186 -1.38 46.17 -1.90
CA ASN A 186 -2.27 47.02 -1.08
C ASN A 186 -1.49 47.82 -0.04
N ARG A 187 -2.08 48.91 0.44
CA ARG A 187 -1.50 49.83 1.45
C ARG A 187 -0.18 50.43 1.01
N LEU A 188 -0.10 50.84 -0.24
CA LEU A 188 1.09 51.43 -0.81
C LEU A 188 1.18 52.90 -0.40
N ASP A 189 2.16 53.26 0.41
CA ASP A 189 2.46 54.67 0.72
C ASP A 189 3.30 55.31 -0.41
N ASP A 190 3.41 56.65 -0.40
CA ASP A 190 4.12 57.40 -1.47
C ASP A 190 5.57 56.95 -1.62
N LYS A 191 6.25 56.61 -0.52
CA LYS A 191 7.65 56.20 -0.56
C LYS A 191 7.83 54.80 -1.14
N ALA A 192 6.97 53.86 -0.76
CA ALA A 192 6.99 52.49 -1.28
C ALA A 192 6.53 52.45 -2.73
N ALA A 193 5.68 53.38 -3.21
CA ALA A 193 5.20 53.46 -4.57
C ALA A 193 6.32 53.67 -5.61
N GLU A 194 7.45 54.25 -5.22
CA GLU A 194 8.58 54.50 -6.11
C GLU A 194 9.42 53.25 -6.40
N THR A 195 9.44 52.25 -5.49
CA THR A 195 10.42 51.14 -5.59
C THR A 195 9.80 49.76 -5.53
N VAL A 196 8.78 49.56 -4.70
CA VAL A 196 8.22 48.22 -4.40
C VAL A 196 7.53 47.60 -5.60
N PRO A 197 6.76 48.31 -6.47
CA PRO A 197 6.09 47.69 -7.60
C PRO A 197 7.08 47.10 -8.63
N ASP A 198 8.21 47.77 -8.88
CA ASP A 198 9.21 47.32 -9.84
C ASP A 198 10.05 46.16 -9.28
N ASP A 199 10.36 46.19 -7.96
CA ASP A 199 11.01 45.08 -7.29
C ASP A 199 10.13 43.83 -7.26
N LEU A 200 8.86 43.98 -6.95
CA LEU A 200 7.89 42.88 -7.01
C LEU A 200 7.77 42.27 -8.40
N ARG A 201 7.66 43.10 -9.46
CA ARG A 201 7.63 42.62 -10.87
C ARG A 201 8.90 41.84 -11.22
N ARG A 202 10.08 42.31 -10.79
CA ARG A 202 11.34 41.59 -11.00
C ARG A 202 11.30 40.22 -10.35
N MET A 203 10.93 40.15 -9.06
CA MET A 203 10.81 38.88 -8.32
C MET A 203 9.79 37.92 -8.99
N MET A 204 8.67 38.45 -9.48
CA MET A 204 7.66 37.66 -10.21
C MET A 204 8.21 37.10 -11.51
N ASN A 205 8.96 37.91 -12.29
CA ASN A 205 9.61 37.44 -13.50
C ASN A 205 10.61 36.30 -13.22
N ASP A 206 11.40 36.44 -12.16
CA ASP A 206 12.37 35.43 -11.74
C ASP A 206 11.68 34.11 -11.28
N ALA A 207 10.47 34.22 -10.76
CA ALA A 207 9.64 33.08 -10.36
C ALA A 207 8.79 32.47 -11.49
N GLY A 208 8.92 32.96 -12.75
CA GLY A 208 8.14 32.47 -13.89
C GLY A 208 6.73 33.05 -13.99
N LEU A 209 6.39 34.06 -13.19
CA LEU A 209 5.09 34.77 -13.19
C LEU A 209 5.11 36.08 -14.00
N SER A 210 5.86 36.12 -15.08
CA SER A 210 6.05 37.32 -15.92
C SER A 210 4.77 37.86 -16.57
N LYS A 211 3.74 37.00 -16.69
CA LYS A 211 2.43 37.38 -17.28
C LYS A 211 1.42 37.85 -16.21
N ALA A 212 1.71 37.71 -14.95
CA ALA A 212 0.78 38.08 -13.88
C ALA A 212 0.60 39.60 -13.81
N THR A 213 -0.66 40.02 -13.72
CA THR A 213 -1.02 41.45 -13.64
C THR A 213 -0.86 41.93 -12.20
N VAL A 214 -0.25 43.11 -12.03
CA VAL A 214 -0.05 43.77 -10.72
C VAL A 214 -0.90 45.01 -10.63
N PHE A 215 -1.83 45.04 -9.67
CA PHE A 215 -2.61 46.20 -9.32
C PHE A 215 -2.07 46.83 -8.01
N THR A 216 -2.09 48.17 -7.93
CA THR A 216 -1.64 48.89 -6.75
C THR A 216 -2.81 49.63 -6.09
N VAL A 217 -2.92 49.52 -4.77
CA VAL A 217 -3.93 50.22 -3.97
C VAL A 217 -3.22 51.09 -2.93
N PRO A 218 -3.38 52.40 -2.96
CA PRO A 218 -2.76 53.33 -2.00
C PRO A 218 -3.23 53.08 -0.57
N PHE A 219 -2.42 53.52 0.38
CA PHE A 219 -2.79 53.49 1.79
C PHE A 219 -3.84 54.55 2.09
N VAL A 220 -4.97 54.14 2.66
CA VAL A 220 -6.03 55.03 3.15
C VAL A 220 -6.02 55.02 4.66
N ALA A 221 -5.69 56.20 5.28
CA ALA A 221 -5.40 56.27 6.71
C ALA A 221 -6.63 56.08 7.62
N ASP A 222 -7.80 56.48 7.18
CA ASP A 222 -9.02 56.53 8.02
C ASP A 222 -10.20 55.78 7.38
N LEU A 223 -9.92 54.56 6.89
CA LEU A 223 -10.98 53.76 6.30
C LEU A 223 -12.04 53.36 7.32
N GLY A 224 -13.30 53.70 7.06
CA GLY A 224 -14.42 53.55 8.02
C GLY A 224 -14.62 54.75 8.96
N GLY A 225 -13.79 55.80 8.85
CA GLY A 225 -13.98 57.06 9.56
C GLY A 225 -14.95 58.02 8.86
N GLU A 226 -15.29 59.09 9.53
CA GLU A 226 -16.30 60.09 9.06
C GLU A 226 -15.94 60.69 7.67
N GLN A 227 -14.65 60.72 7.30
CA GLN A 227 -14.18 61.37 6.07
C GLN A 227 -13.91 60.38 4.91
N SER A 228 -13.70 59.09 5.18
CA SER A 228 -13.23 58.13 4.18
C SER A 228 -14.32 57.16 3.68
N GLY A 229 -15.51 57.19 4.25
CA GLY A 229 -16.59 56.26 3.91
C GLY A 229 -16.35 54.82 4.40
N GLU A 230 -17.34 53.95 4.19
CA GLU A 230 -17.34 52.55 4.68
C GLU A 230 -16.39 51.64 3.86
N PHE A 231 -16.17 51.96 2.58
CA PHE A 231 -15.36 51.16 1.64
C PHE A 231 -14.21 52.01 1.06
N LEU A 232 -13.19 51.31 0.52
CA LEU A 232 -12.18 51.99 -0.32
C LEU A 232 -12.87 52.76 -1.46
N GLY A 233 -12.30 53.89 -1.85
CA GLY A 233 -12.79 54.67 -2.99
C GLY A 233 -12.94 53.84 -4.23
N GLU A 234 -13.97 54.07 -5.02
CA GLU A 234 -14.28 53.25 -6.18
C GLU A 234 -13.14 53.28 -7.20
N GLU A 235 -12.53 54.45 -7.40
CA GLU A 235 -11.39 54.69 -8.25
C GLU A 235 -10.16 53.85 -7.91
N LEU A 236 -10.00 53.44 -6.63
CA LEU A 236 -8.85 52.68 -6.16
C LEU A 236 -8.94 51.20 -6.56
N VAL A 237 -10.15 50.65 -6.69
CA VAL A 237 -10.41 49.24 -7.04
C VAL A 237 -10.99 49.10 -8.46
N ALA A 238 -11.28 50.23 -9.16
CA ALA A 238 -11.84 50.19 -10.51
C ALA A 238 -10.98 49.40 -11.51
N PRO A 239 -9.63 49.55 -11.55
CA PRO A 239 -8.83 48.76 -12.51
C PRO A 239 -8.94 47.24 -12.31
N LEU A 240 -8.97 46.78 -11.05
CA LEU A 240 -9.17 45.37 -10.72
C LEU A 240 -10.60 44.91 -11.03
N ARG A 241 -11.60 45.73 -10.74
CA ARG A 241 -13.00 45.44 -11.09
C ARG A 241 -13.20 45.31 -12.59
N GLU A 242 -12.65 46.26 -13.39
CA GLU A 242 -12.72 46.23 -14.83
C GLU A 242 -12.06 44.98 -15.42
N TYR A 243 -10.89 44.61 -14.92
CA TYR A 243 -10.22 43.36 -15.30
C TYR A 243 -11.11 42.14 -15.05
N LEU A 244 -11.69 42.02 -13.86
CA LEU A 244 -12.55 40.89 -13.46
C LEU A 244 -13.85 40.87 -14.27
N THR A 245 -14.46 42.04 -14.54
CA THR A 245 -15.68 42.14 -15.35
C THR A 245 -15.39 41.76 -16.80
N THR A 246 -14.30 42.26 -17.38
CA THR A 246 -13.89 41.92 -18.75
C THR A 246 -13.65 40.42 -18.90
N LEU A 247 -12.99 39.80 -17.92
CA LEU A 247 -12.79 38.35 -17.87
C LEU A 247 -14.12 37.59 -17.74
N ALA A 248 -15.04 38.10 -16.92
CA ALA A 248 -16.35 37.48 -16.73
C ALA A 248 -17.24 37.55 -17.98
N ASP A 249 -17.17 38.64 -18.72
CA ASP A 249 -17.98 38.86 -19.93
C ASP A 249 -17.47 38.07 -21.15
N ASP A 250 -16.17 37.76 -21.19
CA ASP A 250 -15.53 37.04 -22.32
C ASP A 250 -15.49 35.51 -22.05
N THR A 251 -16.43 34.80 -22.65
CA THR A 251 -16.50 33.31 -22.53
C THR A 251 -15.24 32.61 -23.08
N ALA A 252 -14.61 33.15 -24.13
CA ALA A 252 -13.40 32.54 -24.69
C ALA A 252 -12.21 32.75 -23.75
N ALA A 253 -12.07 33.94 -23.15
CA ALA A 253 -11.05 34.21 -22.14
C ALA A 253 -11.25 33.34 -20.89
N ARG A 254 -12.49 33.15 -20.40
CA ARG A 254 -12.78 32.23 -19.27
C ARG A 254 -12.37 30.81 -19.57
N ARG A 255 -12.72 30.30 -20.78
CA ARG A 255 -12.29 28.96 -21.22
C ARG A 255 -10.77 28.80 -21.28
N ASP A 256 -10.08 29.81 -21.78
CA ASP A 256 -8.63 29.78 -21.88
C ASP A 256 -7.98 29.71 -20.49
N VAL A 257 -8.46 30.52 -19.55
CA VAL A 257 -8.01 30.50 -18.15
C VAL A 257 -8.29 29.14 -17.53
N ALA A 258 -9.54 28.65 -17.57
CA ALA A 258 -9.90 27.37 -17.01
C ALA A 258 -9.12 26.20 -17.65
N GLY A 259 -8.96 26.22 -18.96
CA GLY A 259 -8.23 25.18 -19.71
C GLY A 259 -6.75 25.12 -19.35
N LYS A 260 -6.08 26.27 -19.25
CA LYS A 260 -4.67 26.38 -18.85
C LYS A 260 -4.46 25.90 -17.42
N THR A 261 -5.32 26.37 -16.51
CA THR A 261 -5.24 26.00 -15.09
C THR A 261 -5.49 24.51 -14.87
N VAL A 262 -6.50 23.92 -15.54
CA VAL A 262 -6.72 22.47 -15.49
C VAL A 262 -5.55 21.68 -16.05
N ALA A 263 -4.99 22.10 -17.19
CA ALA A 263 -3.85 21.42 -17.78
C ALA A 263 -2.65 21.41 -16.84
N GLY A 264 -2.32 22.56 -16.25
CA GLY A 264 -1.24 22.66 -15.27
C GLY A 264 -1.51 21.87 -13.99
N ALA A 265 -2.75 21.90 -13.49
CA ALA A 265 -3.15 21.10 -12.31
C ALA A 265 -3.00 19.60 -12.57
N VAL A 266 -3.38 19.12 -13.75
CA VAL A 266 -3.22 17.72 -14.14
C VAL A 266 -1.75 17.36 -14.28
N GLU A 267 -0.94 18.17 -14.92
CA GLU A 267 0.50 17.92 -15.08
C GLU A 267 1.21 17.86 -13.72
N SER A 268 0.90 18.80 -12.84
CA SER A 268 1.39 18.79 -11.46
C SER A 268 0.95 17.53 -10.71
N ALA A 269 -0.33 17.15 -10.83
CA ALA A 269 -0.84 15.93 -10.18
C ALA A 269 -0.16 14.66 -10.73
N LEU A 270 0.04 14.56 -12.05
CA LEU A 270 0.75 13.43 -12.68
C LEU A 270 2.20 13.33 -12.19
N THR A 271 2.92 14.45 -12.12
CA THR A 271 4.29 14.46 -11.60
C THR A 271 4.37 13.98 -10.16
N ARG A 272 3.43 14.40 -9.33
CA ARG A 272 3.34 13.95 -7.93
C ARG A 272 2.96 12.48 -7.83
N VAL A 273 2.05 12.00 -8.68
CA VAL A 273 1.70 10.58 -8.76
C VAL A 273 2.91 9.73 -9.19
N ASP A 274 3.72 10.18 -10.14
CA ASP A 274 4.94 9.47 -10.54
C ASP A 274 5.93 9.34 -9.36
N ALA A 275 6.03 10.37 -8.52
CA ALA A 275 6.83 10.31 -7.29
C ALA A 275 6.26 9.29 -6.27
N LEU A 276 4.92 9.21 -6.14
CA LEU A 276 4.25 8.20 -5.31
C LEU A 276 4.47 6.78 -5.84
N VAL A 277 4.40 6.58 -7.16
CA VAL A 277 4.71 5.28 -7.80
C VAL A 277 6.10 4.82 -7.41
N GLY A 278 7.11 5.67 -7.50
CA GLY A 278 8.47 5.31 -7.12
C GLY A 278 8.62 4.98 -5.62
N ARG A 279 7.82 5.58 -4.74
CA ARG A 279 7.81 5.22 -3.30
C ARG A 279 7.10 3.88 -3.08
N ARG A 280 5.98 3.66 -3.77
CA ARG A 280 5.23 2.39 -3.71
C ARG A 280 6.07 1.21 -4.21
N GLU A 281 6.78 1.35 -5.32
CA GLU A 281 7.72 0.33 -5.82
C GLU A 281 8.79 -0.05 -4.79
N ARG A 282 9.37 0.95 -4.12
CA ARG A 282 10.34 0.67 -3.06
C ARG A 282 9.73 -0.09 -1.89
N GLN A 283 8.50 0.24 -1.50
CA GLN A 283 7.77 -0.45 -0.44
C GLN A 283 7.45 -1.89 -0.81
N GLU A 284 6.96 -2.14 -2.03
CA GLU A 284 6.69 -3.49 -2.56
C GLU A 284 7.96 -4.33 -2.64
N ASN A 285 9.04 -3.75 -3.19
CA ASN A 285 10.32 -4.43 -3.26
C ASN A 285 10.88 -4.76 -1.87
N PHE A 286 10.74 -3.85 -0.93
CA PHE A 286 11.15 -4.09 0.46
C PHE A 286 10.34 -5.22 1.11
N ALA A 287 9.00 -5.21 0.97
CA ALA A 287 8.13 -6.26 1.50
C ALA A 287 8.47 -7.63 0.91
N ASN A 288 8.67 -7.71 -0.41
CA ASN A 288 9.04 -8.93 -1.10
C ASN A 288 10.43 -9.44 -0.68
N GLN A 289 11.42 -8.55 -0.52
CA GLN A 289 12.77 -8.91 -0.04
C GLN A 289 12.74 -9.42 1.40
N LEU A 290 11.91 -8.82 2.26
CA LEU A 290 11.75 -9.28 3.63
C LEU A 290 11.11 -10.67 3.66
N ASP A 291 10.04 -10.89 2.89
CA ASP A 291 9.38 -12.20 2.79
C ASP A 291 10.34 -13.29 2.25
N GLU A 292 11.11 -12.98 1.21
CA GLU A 292 12.13 -13.90 0.67
C GLU A 292 13.20 -14.24 1.71
N SER A 293 13.68 -13.24 2.46
CA SER A 293 14.66 -13.49 3.52
C SER A 293 14.10 -14.40 4.62
N ILE A 294 12.85 -14.19 5.00
CA ILE A 294 12.15 -15.04 5.97
C ILE A 294 11.97 -16.45 5.39
N HIS A 295 11.58 -16.56 4.11
CA HIS A 295 11.48 -17.84 3.40
C HIS A 295 12.80 -18.61 3.41
N GLU A 296 13.92 -17.94 3.18
CA GLU A 296 15.24 -18.55 3.24
C GLU A 296 15.58 -19.15 4.61
N PHE A 297 15.20 -18.49 5.72
CA PHE A 297 15.43 -19.01 7.07
C PHE A 297 14.66 -20.30 7.32
N TYR A 298 13.40 -20.38 6.90
CA TYR A 298 12.59 -21.58 7.06
C TYR A 298 12.97 -22.69 6.07
N THR A 299 13.42 -22.34 4.87
CA THR A 299 14.02 -23.30 3.93
C THR A 299 15.32 -23.88 4.48
N ALA A 300 16.13 -23.06 5.13
CA ALA A 300 17.36 -23.54 5.80
C ALA A 300 17.03 -24.44 7.00
N ALA A 301 15.96 -24.15 7.75
CA ALA A 301 15.47 -25.00 8.82
C ALA A 301 15.05 -26.38 8.29
N ASN A 302 14.27 -26.42 7.20
CA ASN A 302 13.90 -27.68 6.55
C ASN A 302 15.14 -28.49 6.13
N ARG A 303 16.08 -27.85 5.44
CA ARG A 303 17.36 -28.50 5.06
C ARG A 303 18.11 -29.01 6.28
N HIS A 304 18.17 -28.23 7.36
CA HIS A 304 18.86 -28.64 8.58
C HIS A 304 18.26 -29.94 9.18
N VAL A 305 16.92 -30.07 9.21
CA VAL A 305 16.26 -31.30 9.68
C VAL A 305 16.61 -32.46 8.73
N ILE A 306 16.54 -32.28 7.42
CA ILE A 306 16.87 -33.32 6.44
C ILE A 306 18.33 -33.75 6.56
N ASP A 307 19.26 -32.82 6.71
CA ASP A 307 20.68 -33.11 6.87
C ASP A 307 20.94 -33.85 8.20
N ALA A 308 20.33 -33.40 9.29
CA ALA A 308 20.44 -34.06 10.59
C ALA A 308 19.86 -35.49 10.58
N THR A 309 18.85 -35.73 9.76
CA THR A 309 18.29 -37.07 9.55
C THR A 309 19.14 -37.94 8.62
N SER A 310 19.95 -37.33 7.76
CA SER A 310 20.72 -38.06 6.72
C SER A 310 22.13 -38.44 7.15
N ASP A 311 22.71 -37.74 8.12
CA ASP A 311 24.12 -37.95 8.54
C ASP A 311 24.29 -38.95 9.69
N GLY A 312 23.22 -39.61 10.10
CA GLY A 312 23.21 -40.62 11.18
C GLY A 312 23.37 -40.04 12.60
N LYS A 313 23.43 -38.71 12.76
CA LYS A 313 23.56 -38.07 14.08
C LYS A 313 22.36 -38.29 14.99
N LEU A 314 21.18 -38.49 14.42
CA LEU A 314 19.97 -38.89 15.18
C LEU A 314 20.07 -40.30 15.74
N LEU A 315 20.89 -41.15 15.12
CA LEU A 315 21.12 -42.52 15.59
C LEU A 315 22.26 -42.53 16.60
N ARG A 316 21.99 -42.07 17.82
CA ARG A 316 22.95 -42.14 18.93
C ARG A 316 23.44 -43.59 19.13
N SER A 317 24.65 -43.74 19.63
CA SER A 317 25.24 -45.06 19.93
C SER A 317 24.29 -45.95 20.70
N GLU A 318 23.53 -45.40 21.65
CA GLU A 318 22.53 -46.10 22.45
C GLU A 318 21.39 -46.70 21.62
N VAL A 319 20.86 -45.96 20.63
CA VAL A 319 19.86 -46.48 19.68
C VAL A 319 20.42 -47.64 18.88
N MET A 320 21.67 -47.52 18.45
CA MET A 320 22.37 -48.52 17.66
C MET A 320 22.69 -49.76 18.49
N ASP A 321 23.11 -49.59 19.71
CA ASP A 321 23.39 -50.70 20.63
C ASP A 321 22.11 -51.49 20.97
N ARG A 322 21.00 -50.81 21.28
CA ARG A 322 19.69 -51.42 21.51
C ARG A 322 19.13 -52.13 20.29
N TRP A 323 19.35 -51.57 19.08
CA TRP A 323 18.99 -52.26 17.85
C TRP A 323 19.83 -53.52 17.63
N GLN A 324 21.13 -53.48 17.95
CA GLN A 324 22.01 -54.66 17.91
C GLN A 324 21.56 -55.73 18.90
N ASP A 325 21.08 -55.31 20.09
CA ASP A 325 20.51 -56.23 21.07
C ASP A 325 19.24 -56.92 20.55
N VAL A 326 18.37 -56.18 19.85
CA VAL A 326 17.15 -56.74 19.23
C VAL A 326 17.49 -57.74 18.14
N VAL A 327 18.48 -57.42 17.30
CA VAL A 327 18.82 -58.20 16.14
C VAL A 327 19.90 -59.25 16.45
N GLY A 328 20.81 -58.95 17.39
CA GLY A 328 21.97 -59.82 17.71
C GLY A 328 21.67 -60.90 18.74
N THR A 329 20.74 -60.68 19.67
CA THR A 329 20.36 -61.65 20.69
C THR A 329 19.24 -62.62 20.25
N SER A 330 18.53 -62.24 19.16
CA SER A 330 17.50 -63.14 18.63
C SER A 330 18.15 -64.18 17.74
N ASP A 331 17.80 -65.44 17.92
CA ASP A 331 18.07 -66.55 16.98
C ASP A 331 17.59 -66.28 15.53
N VAL A 332 17.10 -65.04 15.24
CA VAL A 332 16.61 -64.54 13.97
C VAL A 332 17.69 -64.56 12.90
N PHE A 333 18.94 -64.10 13.21
CA PHE A 333 20.03 -64.15 12.25
C PHE A 333 20.58 -65.55 12.02
N ARG A 334 20.69 -66.36 13.06
CA ARG A 334 21.04 -67.79 12.91
C ARG A 334 19.90 -68.57 12.26
N GLY A 335 18.68 -68.09 12.38
CA GLY A 335 17.50 -68.58 11.66
C GLY A 335 17.50 -68.22 10.21
N VAL A 336 17.94 -67.01 9.84
CA VAL A 336 18.04 -66.50 8.46
C VAL A 336 19.10 -67.29 7.68
N GLU A 337 20.30 -67.51 8.24
CA GLU A 337 21.35 -68.34 7.59
C GLU A 337 20.93 -69.79 7.43
N ARG A 338 20.28 -70.38 8.42
CA ARG A 338 19.74 -71.73 8.32
C ARG A 338 18.51 -71.87 7.44
N TRP A 339 17.70 -70.81 7.30
CA TRP A 339 16.50 -70.78 6.48
C TRP A 339 16.87 -70.62 4.96
N PHE A 340 17.96 -69.94 4.64
CA PHE A 340 18.52 -69.93 3.28
C PHE A 340 19.04 -71.28 2.84
N SER A 341 19.39 -72.19 3.80
CA SER A 341 19.93 -73.51 3.48
C SER A 341 18.90 -74.65 3.49
N SER A 342 17.68 -74.44 3.97
CA SER A 342 16.65 -75.48 3.99
C SER A 342 15.31 -74.97 3.47
N ALA A 343 14.87 -75.56 2.35
CA ALA A 343 13.57 -75.32 1.74
C ALA A 343 12.40 -75.63 2.70
N VAL A 344 11.50 -74.65 2.73
CA VAL A 344 10.03 -74.76 2.92
C VAL A 344 9.51 -75.93 3.75
N ASP A 345 8.89 -75.59 4.82
CA ASP A 345 7.71 -76.13 5.49
C ASP A 345 7.87 -76.18 7.00
N LYS A 346 7.66 -75.06 7.68
CA LYS A 346 6.98 -74.94 8.97
C LYS A 346 6.97 -73.49 9.44
N VAL A 347 5.92 -72.78 9.11
CA VAL A 347 5.60 -71.47 9.68
C VAL A 347 4.94 -71.75 11.07
N GLY A 348 5.72 -71.57 12.10
CA GLY A 348 5.23 -71.55 13.49
C GLY A 348 5.56 -70.20 14.13
N SER A 349 4.54 -69.55 14.65
CA SER A 349 4.50 -68.25 15.32
C SER A 349 5.70 -67.98 16.23
N PHE A 350 6.59 -67.06 15.79
CA PHE A 350 7.78 -66.71 16.59
C PHE A 350 7.73 -65.35 17.27
N PHE A 351 6.73 -64.52 17.07
CA PHE A 351 6.59 -63.26 17.82
C PHE A 351 5.13 -62.88 18.06
N THR A 352 4.62 -63.19 19.24
CA THR A 352 3.42 -62.57 19.80
C THR A 352 3.87 -61.53 20.86
N GLY A 353 4.12 -60.30 20.45
CA GLY A 353 4.46 -59.18 21.34
C GLY A 353 5.65 -58.36 20.81
N GLN A 354 5.59 -57.02 20.89
CA GLN A 354 6.76 -56.19 20.61
C GLN A 354 7.79 -56.42 21.71
N PRO A 355 9.04 -56.77 21.39
CA PRO A 355 10.12 -56.78 22.39
C PRO A 355 10.30 -55.37 22.96
N ALA A 356 10.45 -55.23 24.27
CA ALA A 356 10.65 -53.95 24.95
C ALA A 356 11.76 -53.08 24.34
N PRO A 357 12.92 -53.65 23.92
CA PRO A 357 13.98 -52.89 23.27
C PRO A 357 13.55 -52.22 21.96
N LEU A 358 12.63 -52.82 21.19
CA LEU A 358 12.17 -52.25 19.92
C LEU A 358 11.33 -50.99 20.10
N ARG A 359 10.48 -50.95 21.12
CA ARG A 359 9.70 -49.75 21.49
C ARG A 359 10.61 -48.62 21.97
N GLU A 360 11.68 -48.93 22.65
CA GLU A 360 12.63 -47.92 23.11
C GLU A 360 13.38 -47.28 21.93
N VAL A 361 13.80 -48.05 20.95
CA VAL A 361 14.42 -47.55 19.70
C VAL A 361 13.45 -46.64 18.92
N GLU A 362 12.21 -47.07 18.76
CA GLU A 362 11.15 -46.29 18.12
C GLU A 362 10.94 -44.95 18.81
N THR A 363 10.76 -44.96 20.12
CA THR A 363 10.54 -43.76 20.95
C THR A 363 11.74 -42.80 20.92
N GLU A 364 12.97 -43.32 20.91
CA GLU A 364 14.17 -42.48 20.83
C GLU A 364 14.34 -41.81 19.46
N ILE A 365 14.05 -42.50 18.35
CA ILE A 365 14.03 -41.92 17.03
C ILE A 365 12.96 -40.84 16.93
N GLU A 366 11.74 -41.12 17.43
CA GLU A 366 10.65 -40.15 17.48
C GLU A 366 11.04 -38.88 18.25
N SER A 367 11.58 -39.02 19.45
CA SER A 367 11.98 -37.90 20.31
C SER A 367 13.16 -37.13 19.70
N GLY A 368 14.10 -37.81 19.07
CA GLY A 368 15.24 -37.20 18.38
C GLY A 368 14.80 -36.33 17.18
N LEU A 369 13.96 -36.88 16.29
CA LEU A 369 13.41 -36.15 15.15
C LEU A 369 12.54 -34.97 15.58
N HIS A 370 11.63 -35.19 16.55
CA HIS A 370 10.82 -34.16 17.14
C HIS A 370 11.66 -32.99 17.68
N ALA A 371 12.71 -33.30 18.48
CA ALA A 371 13.57 -32.28 19.07
C ALA A 371 14.30 -31.43 17.99
N VAL A 372 14.80 -32.08 16.92
CA VAL A 372 15.46 -31.37 15.80
C VAL A 372 14.47 -30.49 15.04
N ILE A 373 13.24 -30.93 14.82
CA ILE A 373 12.21 -30.13 14.14
C ILE A 373 11.89 -28.88 14.96
N VAL A 374 11.65 -29.03 16.27
CA VAL A 374 11.35 -27.91 17.16
C VAL A 374 12.51 -26.93 17.25
N ASP A 375 13.75 -27.42 17.41
CA ASP A 375 14.94 -26.57 17.46
C ASP A 375 15.17 -25.79 16.15
N ALA A 376 14.95 -26.45 15.01
CA ALA A 376 15.03 -25.80 13.70
C ALA A 376 13.99 -24.71 13.54
N ALA A 377 12.74 -24.94 13.98
CA ALA A 377 11.67 -23.94 13.95
C ALA A 377 11.97 -22.74 14.83
N GLU A 378 12.44 -22.97 16.08
CA GLU A 378 12.85 -21.91 17.01
C GLU A 378 14.00 -21.08 16.45
N THR A 379 14.99 -21.74 15.87
CA THR A 379 16.14 -21.07 15.25
C THR A 379 15.70 -20.21 14.05
N ALA A 380 14.81 -20.72 13.19
CA ALA A 380 14.29 -19.97 12.06
C ALA A 380 13.50 -18.75 12.51
N ALA A 381 12.58 -18.90 13.47
CA ALA A 381 11.80 -17.81 14.03
C ALA A 381 12.70 -16.74 14.66
N SER A 382 13.68 -17.12 15.46
CA SER A 382 14.64 -16.20 16.08
C SER A 382 15.44 -15.41 15.03
N ARG A 383 15.89 -16.07 13.96
CA ARG A 383 16.60 -15.41 12.85
C ARG A 383 15.71 -14.46 12.09
N ALA A 384 14.50 -14.87 11.71
CA ALA A 384 13.53 -14.06 11.01
C ALA A 384 13.18 -12.79 11.81
N TRP A 385 12.91 -12.94 13.11
CA TRP A 385 12.64 -11.82 14.00
C TRP A 385 13.83 -10.87 14.17
N SER A 386 15.04 -11.40 14.31
CA SER A 386 16.25 -10.60 14.41
C SER A 386 16.56 -9.84 13.12
N HIS A 387 16.37 -10.50 11.97
CA HIS A 387 16.55 -9.88 10.65
C HIS A 387 15.53 -8.75 10.45
N THR A 388 14.24 -8.99 10.72
CA THR A 388 13.21 -7.96 10.66
C THR A 388 13.57 -6.75 11.52
N GLY A 389 14.05 -6.99 12.75
CA GLY A 389 14.48 -5.91 13.64
C GLY A 389 15.71 -5.13 13.17
N SER A 390 16.55 -5.72 12.31
CA SER A 390 17.73 -5.05 11.76
C SER A 390 17.42 -4.21 10.52
N VAL A 391 16.43 -4.62 9.70
CA VAL A 391 16.11 -3.95 8.43
C VAL A 391 14.89 -3.04 8.54
N ALA A 392 13.95 -3.33 9.44
CA ALA A 392 12.72 -2.58 9.68
C ALA A 392 12.30 -2.65 11.15
N PRO A 393 13.01 -1.96 12.07
CA PRO A 393 12.69 -1.98 13.49
C PRO A 393 11.27 -1.47 13.80
N GLU A 394 10.72 -0.61 12.96
CA GLU A 394 9.36 -0.07 13.06
C GLU A 394 8.29 -1.16 12.92
N LEU A 395 8.47 -2.15 12.06
CA LEU A 395 7.52 -3.26 11.90
C LEU A 395 7.39 -4.13 13.16
N ARG A 396 8.39 -4.08 14.03
CA ARG A 396 8.38 -4.83 15.30
C ARG A 396 7.69 -4.10 16.44
N THR A 397 7.48 -2.79 16.30
CA THR A 397 6.95 -1.95 17.40
C THR A 397 5.54 -2.37 17.79
N ASP A 398 4.70 -2.65 16.79
CA ASP A 398 3.29 -3.04 16.98
C ASP A 398 3.05 -4.54 16.77
N ALA A 399 4.11 -5.29 16.41
CA ALA A 399 4.02 -6.72 16.14
C ALA A 399 4.02 -7.56 17.42
N ASP A 400 3.36 -8.72 17.36
CA ASP A 400 3.36 -9.68 18.46
C ASP A 400 4.80 -10.22 18.70
N PRO A 401 5.39 -10.02 19.91
CA PRO A 401 6.70 -10.57 20.24
C PRO A 401 6.77 -12.10 20.17
N ALA A 402 5.64 -12.80 20.17
CA ALA A 402 5.58 -14.24 20.00
C ALA A 402 6.11 -14.71 18.63
N LEU A 403 6.23 -13.82 17.65
CA LEU A 403 6.89 -14.10 16.37
C LEU A 403 8.41 -14.38 16.53
N ALA A 404 9.03 -13.92 17.62
CA ALA A 404 10.45 -14.22 17.91
C ALA A 404 10.72 -15.71 18.20
N ARG A 405 9.66 -16.50 18.36
CA ARG A 405 9.71 -17.93 18.64
C ARG A 405 8.83 -18.69 17.66
N ALA A 406 9.05 -19.99 17.57
CA ALA A 406 8.13 -20.89 16.91
C ALA A 406 6.71 -20.80 17.54
N SER A 407 5.69 -21.23 16.82
CA SER A 407 4.31 -21.22 17.33
C SER A 407 4.19 -22.04 18.61
N ALA A 408 3.26 -21.66 19.48
CA ALA A 408 3.07 -22.34 20.77
C ALA A 408 2.73 -23.84 20.64
N ASP A 409 2.17 -24.22 19.50
CA ASP A 409 1.75 -25.59 19.16
C ASP A 409 2.76 -26.35 18.28
N ILE A 410 3.96 -25.77 18.01
CA ILE A 410 4.99 -26.39 17.15
C ILE A 410 5.39 -27.76 17.65
N SER A 411 5.51 -27.94 18.97
CA SER A 411 5.85 -29.23 19.60
C SER A 411 4.80 -30.30 19.32
N ASP A 412 3.52 -29.94 19.42
CA ASP A 412 2.41 -30.86 19.14
C ASP A 412 2.32 -31.20 17.65
N LYS A 413 2.50 -30.19 16.79
CA LYS A 413 2.53 -30.35 15.33
C LYS A 413 3.69 -31.22 14.88
N ALA A 414 4.88 -31.01 15.43
CA ALA A 414 6.04 -31.83 15.14
C ALA A 414 5.84 -33.28 15.57
N ALA A 415 5.31 -33.49 16.80
CA ALA A 415 4.99 -34.83 17.28
C ALA A 415 3.92 -35.52 16.42
N GLN A 416 2.91 -34.78 15.95
CA GLN A 416 1.89 -35.30 15.07
C GLN A 416 2.48 -35.65 13.69
N LEU A 417 3.31 -34.79 13.10
CA LEU A 417 4.01 -35.02 11.85
C LEU A 417 4.80 -36.33 11.88
N VAL A 418 5.58 -36.54 12.96
CA VAL A 418 6.40 -37.77 13.12
C VAL A 418 5.51 -39.01 13.19
N ARG A 419 4.43 -38.97 13.99
CA ARG A 419 3.48 -40.09 14.08
C ARG A 419 2.79 -40.40 12.76
N ASP A 420 2.35 -39.39 12.02
CA ASP A 420 1.68 -39.56 10.74
C ASP A 420 2.65 -40.12 9.70
N TRP A 421 3.88 -39.62 9.67
CA TRP A 421 4.93 -40.17 8.81
C TRP A 421 5.23 -41.63 9.09
N GLN A 422 5.33 -42.02 10.36
CA GLN A 422 5.52 -43.42 10.77
C GLN A 422 4.36 -44.30 10.34
N LYS A 423 3.13 -43.81 10.57
CA LYS A 423 1.91 -44.54 10.18
C LYS A 423 1.88 -44.80 8.67
N ASP A 424 2.26 -43.83 7.87
CA ASP A 424 2.29 -43.97 6.41
C ASP A 424 3.41 -44.90 5.95
N MET A 425 4.55 -44.91 6.63
CA MET A 425 5.58 -45.94 6.40
C MET A 425 5.07 -47.34 6.71
N VAL A 426 4.35 -47.54 7.83
CA VAL A 426 3.72 -48.83 8.12
C VAL A 426 2.77 -49.25 7.01
N GLN A 427 1.92 -48.37 6.55
CA GLN A 427 0.99 -48.60 5.46
C GLN A 427 1.72 -48.94 4.16
N HIS A 428 2.75 -48.17 3.83
CA HIS A 428 3.56 -48.38 2.63
C HIS A 428 4.27 -49.72 2.62
N ILE A 429 4.80 -50.16 3.77
CA ILE A 429 5.38 -51.51 3.94
C ILE A 429 4.33 -52.61 3.68
N GLN A 430 3.11 -52.44 4.21
CA GLN A 430 2.01 -53.39 4.01
C GLN A 430 1.58 -53.48 2.52
N ASP A 431 1.43 -52.34 1.89
CA ASP A 431 0.99 -52.26 0.48
C ASP A 431 2.03 -52.80 -0.50
N THR A 432 3.31 -52.61 -0.16
CA THR A 432 4.43 -53.13 -0.97
C THR A 432 4.57 -54.65 -0.92
N ALA A 433 4.07 -55.29 0.15
CA ALA A 433 4.05 -56.77 0.28
C ALA A 433 3.00 -57.39 -0.66
N GLY A 434 3.26 -57.36 -1.99
CA GLY A 434 2.32 -57.87 -3.02
C GLY A 434 2.16 -59.37 -3.07
N ASP A 435 3.25 -60.12 -2.91
CA ASP A 435 3.29 -61.59 -3.08
C ASP A 435 3.02 -62.35 -1.75
N LYS A 436 2.40 -63.52 -1.88
CA LYS A 436 2.19 -64.41 -0.73
C LYS A 436 3.49 -64.73 0.05
N ARG A 437 4.62 -64.81 -0.65
CA ARG A 437 5.94 -65.05 -0.05
C ARG A 437 6.47 -63.86 0.71
N GLN A 438 6.31 -62.64 0.17
CA GLN A 438 6.68 -61.41 0.87
C GLN A 438 5.82 -61.20 2.10
N ARG A 439 4.51 -61.39 2.02
CA ARG A 439 3.61 -61.37 3.19
C ARG A 439 3.97 -62.39 4.26
N ALA A 440 4.29 -63.60 3.87
CA ALA A 440 4.72 -64.64 4.82
C ALA A 440 6.05 -64.28 5.52
N ARG A 441 7.00 -63.69 4.80
CA ARG A 441 8.27 -63.18 5.34
C ARG A 441 8.03 -61.98 6.27
N LEU A 442 7.23 -61.00 5.84
CA LEU A 442 6.88 -59.85 6.65
C LEU A 442 6.19 -60.27 7.97
N MET A 443 5.26 -61.23 7.89
CA MET A 443 4.62 -61.83 9.08
C MET A 443 5.61 -62.56 9.99
N SER A 444 6.63 -63.19 9.43
CA SER A 444 7.66 -63.92 10.20
C SER A 444 8.61 -63.00 10.95
N PHE A 445 9.00 -61.86 10.31
CA PHE A 445 9.89 -60.87 10.96
C PHE A 445 9.15 -59.86 11.82
N GLY A 446 7.87 -59.65 11.59
CA GLY A 446 7.03 -58.64 12.24
C GLY A 446 7.08 -57.29 11.59
N LEU A 447 5.90 -56.70 11.42
CA LEU A 447 5.71 -55.38 10.75
C LEU A 447 6.51 -54.27 11.44
N ASN A 448 6.52 -54.24 12.76
CA ASN A 448 7.22 -53.23 13.56
C ASN A 448 8.74 -53.31 13.36
N VAL A 449 9.30 -54.51 13.29
CA VAL A 449 10.73 -54.69 13.00
C VAL A 449 11.09 -54.15 11.59
N ALA A 450 10.25 -54.41 10.61
CA ALA A 450 10.43 -53.88 9.25
C ALA A 450 10.32 -52.34 9.23
N THR A 451 9.39 -51.74 10.01
CA THR A 451 9.22 -50.31 10.11
C THR A 451 10.44 -49.62 10.74
N VAL A 452 10.90 -50.13 11.88
CA VAL A 452 12.11 -49.62 12.54
C VAL A 452 13.34 -49.80 11.64
N ALA A 453 13.47 -50.92 10.96
CA ALA A 453 14.54 -51.16 9.97
C ALA A 453 14.48 -50.13 8.82
N LEU A 454 13.29 -49.81 8.33
CA LEU A 454 13.13 -48.79 7.28
C LEU A 454 13.53 -47.39 7.79
N MET A 455 13.08 -47.00 8.99
CA MET A 455 13.50 -45.75 9.64
C MET A 455 15.02 -45.64 9.78
N LEU A 456 15.66 -46.71 10.28
CA LEU A 456 17.12 -46.76 10.42
C LEU A 456 17.83 -46.59 9.07
N VAL A 457 17.32 -47.21 8.00
CA VAL A 457 17.88 -47.08 6.64
C VAL A 457 17.64 -45.65 6.09
N VAL A 458 16.47 -45.08 6.29
CA VAL A 458 16.15 -43.70 5.90
C VAL A 458 17.11 -42.72 6.54
N PHE A 459 17.43 -42.86 7.83
CA PHE A 459 18.32 -41.98 8.57
C PHE A 459 19.82 -42.29 8.43
N ALA A 460 20.21 -43.48 7.97
CA ALA A 460 21.60 -43.87 7.80
C ALA A 460 22.13 -43.69 6.37
N SER A 461 21.25 -43.57 5.38
CA SER A 461 21.70 -43.44 3.99
C SER A 461 21.99 -42.01 3.64
N THR A 462 23.26 -41.62 3.62
CA THR A 462 23.71 -40.35 3.03
C THR A 462 23.26 -40.25 1.58
N ALA A 463 22.85 -39.02 1.16
CA ALA A 463 22.36 -38.72 -0.17
C ALA A 463 23.44 -38.99 -1.23
N GLY A 464 23.44 -40.18 -1.79
CA GLY A 464 24.36 -40.60 -2.86
C GLY A 464 24.20 -42.05 -3.18
N ILE A 465 23.05 -42.46 -3.74
CA ILE A 465 22.90 -43.78 -4.36
C ILE A 465 23.56 -43.74 -5.73
N THR A 466 24.87 -43.68 -5.73
CA THR A 466 25.68 -44.13 -6.87
C THR A 466 26.45 -45.36 -6.41
N GLY A 467 26.02 -46.47 -6.90
CA GLY A 467 26.60 -47.80 -6.86
C GLY A 467 27.84 -48.02 -5.98
N GLY A 468 27.68 -48.68 -4.85
CA GLY A 468 28.73 -49.55 -4.33
C GLY A 468 29.41 -49.19 -3.03
N GLU A 469 29.21 -47.98 -2.45
CA GLU A 469 29.81 -47.73 -1.13
C GLU A 469 28.79 -47.01 -0.21
N VAL A 470 28.05 -47.80 0.56
CA VAL A 470 27.43 -47.35 1.80
C VAL A 470 28.57 -47.04 2.76
N ALA A 471 29.04 -45.79 2.77
CA ALA A 471 29.97 -45.29 3.81
C ALA A 471 29.18 -45.19 5.11
N ILE A 472 29.16 -46.16 5.77
CA ILE A 472 28.93 -46.73 7.07
C ILE A 472 28.78 -45.69 8.17
N ALA A 473 27.55 -45.28 8.44
CA ALA A 473 27.15 -44.93 9.79
C ALA A 473 26.68 -46.23 10.50
N GLY A 474 27.62 -46.97 11.04
CA GLY A 474 27.39 -48.12 11.96
C GLY A 474 26.79 -49.38 11.33
N GLY A 475 27.32 -50.56 11.70
CA GLY A 475 26.91 -51.88 11.22
C GLY A 475 25.44 -52.23 11.32
N SER A 476 24.66 -51.51 12.11
CA SER A 476 23.22 -51.76 12.39
C SER A 476 22.29 -51.30 11.27
N ALA A 477 22.62 -50.22 10.55
CA ALA A 477 21.85 -49.77 9.36
C ALA A 477 22.00 -50.78 8.21
N VAL A 478 23.19 -51.34 8.06
CA VAL A 478 23.47 -52.43 7.08
C VAL A 478 22.62 -53.66 7.37
N VAL A 479 22.45 -53.98 8.65
CA VAL A 479 21.60 -55.11 9.08
C VAL A 479 20.13 -54.81 8.79
N GLY A 480 19.63 -53.61 9.07
CA GLY A 480 18.27 -53.18 8.73
C GLY A 480 18.02 -53.23 7.21
N GLN A 481 18.96 -52.71 6.42
CA GLN A 481 18.90 -52.75 4.96
C GLN A 481 18.85 -54.21 4.44
N LYS A 482 19.71 -55.07 4.93
CA LYS A 482 19.78 -56.48 4.53
C LYS A 482 18.54 -57.26 4.92
N LEU A 483 17.93 -56.90 6.08
CA LEU A 483 16.63 -57.44 6.50
C LEU A 483 15.53 -57.08 5.50
N LEU A 484 15.42 -55.80 5.16
CA LEU A 484 14.41 -55.30 4.18
C LEU A 484 14.64 -55.87 2.78
N GLU A 485 15.89 -55.95 2.33
CA GLU A 485 16.25 -56.55 1.04
C GLU A 485 15.86 -58.03 0.97
N THR A 486 15.99 -58.72 2.07
CA THR A 486 15.57 -60.14 2.17
C THR A 486 14.04 -60.30 2.03
N ILE A 487 13.27 -59.34 2.53
CA ILE A 487 11.80 -59.35 2.47
C ILE A 487 11.31 -58.91 1.11
N PHE A 488 11.79 -57.78 0.60
CA PHE A 488 11.22 -57.02 -0.52
C PHE A 488 12.10 -57.01 -1.79
N GLY A 489 13.39 -57.30 -1.68
CA GLY A 489 14.39 -57.15 -2.73
C GLY A 489 14.99 -55.73 -2.77
N GLU A 490 16.23 -55.60 -3.27
CA GLU A 490 17.05 -54.41 -3.27
C GLU A 490 16.37 -53.18 -3.91
N ASP A 491 15.86 -53.35 -5.15
CA ASP A 491 15.22 -52.27 -5.91
C ASP A 491 13.95 -51.74 -5.24
N THR A 492 13.22 -52.60 -4.54
CA THR A 492 11.99 -52.22 -3.83
C THR A 492 12.34 -51.43 -2.59
N VAL A 493 13.34 -51.87 -1.81
CA VAL A 493 13.83 -51.16 -0.63
C VAL A 493 14.34 -49.78 -1.00
N ARG A 494 15.09 -49.66 -2.11
CA ARG A 494 15.56 -48.35 -2.60
C ARG A 494 14.39 -47.41 -2.87
N ARG A 495 13.33 -47.85 -3.55
CA ARG A 495 12.12 -47.02 -3.77
C ARG A 495 11.42 -46.65 -2.48
N MET A 496 11.29 -47.56 -1.54
CA MET A 496 10.67 -47.31 -0.23
C MET A 496 11.43 -46.22 0.54
N VAL A 497 12.75 -46.24 0.55
CA VAL A 497 13.59 -45.23 1.22
C VAL A 497 13.44 -43.88 0.56
N VAL A 498 13.48 -43.81 -0.77
CA VAL A 498 13.27 -42.56 -1.51
C VAL A 498 11.91 -41.97 -1.19
N GLN A 499 10.86 -42.77 -1.26
CA GLN A 499 9.49 -42.31 -0.99
C GLN A 499 9.29 -41.85 0.46
N ALA A 500 9.81 -42.59 1.44
CA ALA A 500 9.74 -42.21 2.82
C ALA A 500 10.44 -40.88 3.13
N ARG A 501 11.54 -40.58 2.41
CA ARG A 501 12.24 -39.30 2.50
C ARG A 501 11.48 -38.16 1.84
N GLU A 502 10.94 -38.39 0.66
CA GLU A 502 10.14 -37.41 -0.06
C GLU A 502 8.91 -37.01 0.77
N ASP A 503 8.23 -38.01 1.37
CA ASP A 503 7.08 -37.77 2.26
C ASP A 503 7.48 -36.97 3.51
N LEU A 504 8.59 -37.33 4.17
CA LEU A 504 9.10 -36.54 5.31
C LEU A 504 9.44 -35.11 4.90
N ASN A 505 10.16 -34.93 3.77
CA ASN A 505 10.53 -33.61 3.29
C ASN A 505 9.31 -32.75 2.94
N GLN A 506 8.29 -33.32 2.31
CA GLN A 506 7.05 -32.63 2.02
C GLN A 506 6.36 -32.15 3.30
N ARG A 507 6.19 -33.03 4.29
CA ARG A 507 5.54 -32.71 5.57
C ARG A 507 6.30 -31.64 6.34
N LEU A 508 7.62 -31.69 6.36
CA LEU A 508 8.47 -30.66 6.94
C LEU A 508 8.32 -29.34 6.19
N GLY A 509 8.26 -29.38 4.86
CA GLY A 509 8.01 -28.21 4.03
C GLY A 509 6.68 -27.53 4.37
N GLU A 510 5.61 -28.32 4.54
CA GLU A 510 4.28 -27.81 4.92
C GLU A 510 4.29 -27.20 6.36
N LEU A 511 4.95 -27.85 7.30
CA LEU A 511 5.09 -27.36 8.67
C LEU A 511 5.85 -26.02 8.71
N PHE A 512 7.00 -25.94 8.06
CA PHE A 512 7.81 -24.73 8.02
C PHE A 512 7.18 -23.61 7.19
N ALA A 513 6.40 -23.93 6.16
CA ALA A 513 5.60 -22.95 5.45
C ALA A 513 4.54 -22.32 6.36
N ALA A 514 3.83 -23.12 7.14
CA ALA A 514 2.85 -22.61 8.11
C ALA A 514 3.50 -21.72 9.19
N GLU A 515 4.70 -22.05 9.65
CA GLU A 515 5.46 -21.21 10.59
C GLU A 515 5.91 -19.88 9.94
N ARG A 516 6.36 -19.92 8.69
CA ARG A 516 6.73 -18.75 7.89
C ARG A 516 5.52 -17.83 7.69
N ASP A 517 4.37 -18.37 7.33
CA ASP A 517 3.16 -17.61 7.00
C ASP A 517 2.66 -16.74 8.17
N ARG A 518 3.08 -17.03 9.40
CA ARG A 518 2.85 -16.16 10.56
C ARG A 518 3.45 -14.75 10.41
N TYR A 519 4.48 -14.61 9.59
CA TYR A 519 5.14 -13.33 9.32
C TYR A 519 4.42 -12.48 8.27
N HIS A 520 3.44 -13.01 7.55
CA HIS A 520 2.63 -12.24 6.60
C HIS A 520 1.91 -11.08 7.29
N VAL A 521 1.61 -11.18 8.59
CA VAL A 521 1.08 -10.06 9.38
C VAL A 521 1.96 -8.81 9.33
N LEU A 522 3.26 -8.93 9.05
CA LEU A 522 4.21 -7.83 8.92
C LEU A 522 4.31 -7.30 7.49
N THR A 523 4.17 -8.17 6.49
CA THR A 523 4.39 -7.84 5.06
C THR A 523 3.09 -7.52 4.32
N ASP A 524 1.97 -8.20 4.62
CA ASP A 524 0.69 -7.98 3.97
C ASP A 524 0.20 -6.52 4.05
N PRO A 525 0.26 -5.84 5.21
CA PRO A 525 -0.14 -4.43 5.29
C PRO A 525 0.67 -3.50 4.38
N LEU A 526 1.93 -3.86 4.08
CA LEU A 526 2.77 -3.10 3.17
C LEU A 526 2.38 -3.30 1.69
N LEU A 527 1.68 -4.39 1.37
CA LEU A 527 1.26 -4.76 0.03
C LEU A 527 -0.21 -4.45 -0.25
N GLU A 528 -0.97 -4.01 0.77
CA GLU A 528 -2.39 -3.67 0.61
C GLU A 528 -2.60 -2.56 -0.43
N GLY A 529 -3.75 -2.62 -1.12
CA GLY A 529 -4.21 -1.59 -2.05
C GLY A 529 -3.63 -1.72 -3.45
N ALA A 530 -3.62 -0.61 -4.20
CA ALA A 530 -3.16 -0.59 -5.57
C ALA A 530 -1.63 -0.77 -5.66
N THR A 531 -1.20 -1.60 -6.60
CA THR A 531 0.23 -1.78 -6.86
C THR A 531 0.83 -0.57 -7.60
N ALA A 532 2.15 -0.41 -7.52
CA ALA A 532 2.86 0.63 -8.26
C ALA A 532 2.58 0.58 -9.76
N GLU A 533 2.47 -0.62 -10.33
CA GLU A 533 2.13 -0.80 -11.74
C GLU A 533 0.70 -0.34 -12.05
N GLN A 534 -0.28 -0.71 -11.22
CA GLN A 534 -1.67 -0.25 -11.39
C GLN A 534 -1.79 1.27 -11.30
N VAL A 535 -1.06 1.90 -10.37
CA VAL A 535 -1.04 3.38 -10.26
C VAL A 535 -0.40 4.00 -11.50
N ARG A 536 0.67 3.41 -12.02
CA ARG A 536 1.37 3.86 -13.24
C ARG A 536 0.47 3.76 -14.48
N GLU A 537 -0.21 2.63 -14.65
CA GLU A 537 -1.14 2.43 -15.76
C GLU A 537 -2.30 3.43 -15.70
N ALA A 538 -2.90 3.61 -14.52
CA ALA A 538 -3.97 4.59 -14.30
C ALA A 538 -3.51 6.04 -14.53
N SER A 539 -2.26 6.38 -14.19
CA SER A 539 -1.65 7.68 -14.48
C SER A 539 -1.48 7.90 -15.98
N ALA A 540 -0.94 6.90 -16.69
CA ALA A 540 -0.77 6.94 -18.13
C ALA A 540 -2.09 7.05 -18.90
N GLU A 541 -3.13 6.35 -18.44
CA GLU A 541 -4.48 6.45 -19.00
C GLU A 541 -5.08 7.84 -18.78
N ALA A 542 -4.98 8.38 -17.55
CA ALA A 542 -5.43 9.72 -17.23
C ALA A 542 -4.74 10.78 -18.11
N LYS A 543 -3.42 10.67 -18.31
CA LYS A 543 -2.65 11.56 -19.19
C LYS A 543 -3.16 11.52 -20.62
N ARG A 544 -3.45 10.34 -21.16
CA ARG A 544 -4.00 10.17 -22.50
C ARG A 544 -5.40 10.80 -22.63
N ALA A 545 -6.28 10.52 -21.66
CA ALA A 545 -7.66 11.03 -21.65
C ALA A 545 -7.71 12.56 -21.58
N VAL A 546 -6.88 13.19 -20.76
CA VAL A 546 -6.79 14.64 -20.62
C VAL A 546 -6.24 15.27 -21.89
N ASN A 547 -5.19 14.72 -22.49
CA ASN A 547 -4.62 15.23 -23.74
C ASN A 547 -5.65 15.20 -24.87
N VAL A 548 -6.41 14.12 -25.03
CA VAL A 548 -7.48 14.03 -26.04
C VAL A 548 -8.54 15.10 -25.81
N ARG A 549 -8.93 15.35 -24.55
CA ARG A 549 -9.97 16.35 -24.24
C ARG A 549 -9.48 17.78 -24.46
N LEU A 550 -8.24 18.11 -24.06
CA LEU A 550 -7.66 19.43 -24.26
C LEU A 550 -7.36 19.72 -25.74
N LEU A 551 -6.83 18.73 -26.49
CA LEU A 551 -6.62 18.88 -27.93
C LEU A 551 -7.96 19.03 -28.69
N GLY A 552 -9.01 18.28 -28.29
CA GLY A 552 -10.34 18.44 -28.88
C GLY A 552 -11.01 19.79 -28.62
N LEU A 553 -10.48 20.59 -27.68
CA LEU A 553 -10.92 21.98 -27.45
C LEU A 553 -10.20 22.95 -28.37
N VAL A 554 -8.94 22.73 -28.67
CA VAL A 554 -8.16 23.55 -29.63
C VAL A 554 -8.72 23.37 -31.03
N ASP A 555 -9.02 22.13 -31.45
CA ASP A 555 -9.60 21.84 -32.77
C ASP A 555 -11.02 22.40 -32.97
N ARG A 556 -11.79 22.57 -31.89
CA ARG A 556 -13.15 23.17 -31.99
C ARG A 556 -13.15 24.68 -32.18
N GLN A 557 -12.05 25.36 -31.91
CA GLN A 557 -11.90 26.80 -32.21
C GLN A 557 -11.66 27.06 -33.69
N GLU A 558 -11.25 26.04 -34.47
CA GLU A 558 -10.98 26.18 -35.92
C GLU A 558 -12.06 25.58 -36.83
N ALA A 559 -13.12 24.90 -36.30
CA ALA A 559 -14.15 24.27 -37.11
C ALA A 559 -15.48 25.05 -37.12
N PRO A 560 -16.11 25.31 -38.27
CA PRO A 560 -17.43 25.92 -38.32
C PRO A 560 -18.50 24.98 -37.76
N GLN A 561 -19.45 25.56 -37.05
CA GLN A 561 -20.56 24.87 -36.36
C GLN A 561 -21.34 23.95 -37.30
N LEU A 562 -21.35 22.65 -37.04
CA LEU A 562 -22.34 21.71 -37.53
C LEU A 562 -23.20 21.23 -36.36
N PRO A 563 -24.54 21.00 -36.53
CA PRO A 563 -25.48 20.83 -35.45
C PRO A 563 -25.32 19.48 -34.73
N ALA A 564 -25.39 19.55 -33.43
CA ALA A 564 -25.25 18.43 -32.49
C ALA A 564 -26.29 17.31 -32.73
N LYS A 565 -25.79 16.07 -32.80
CA LYS A 565 -26.48 14.89 -32.27
C LYS A 565 -25.72 14.43 -31.03
N GLN A 566 -26.33 14.70 -29.93
CA GLN A 566 -25.79 14.53 -28.60
C GLN A 566 -26.49 13.32 -27.95
N GLU A 567 -26.26 12.11 -28.43
CA GLU A 567 -26.88 10.92 -27.76
C GLU A 567 -25.99 9.67 -27.68
N ASP A 568 -24.88 9.55 -28.42
CA ASP A 568 -24.18 8.26 -28.49
C ASP A 568 -22.78 8.21 -27.81
N VAL A 569 -22.30 9.30 -27.17
CA VAL A 569 -20.96 9.33 -26.58
C VAL A 569 -20.97 9.14 -25.04
N GLU A 570 -22.08 9.49 -24.38
CA GLU A 570 -22.22 9.26 -22.93
C GLU A 570 -22.42 7.78 -22.56
N GLU A 571 -23.03 6.97 -23.42
CA GLU A 571 -23.31 5.56 -23.12
C GLU A 571 -22.09 4.63 -23.25
N SER A 572 -21.07 4.98 -23.99
CA SER A 572 -19.88 4.14 -24.16
C SER A 572 -18.81 4.36 -23.09
N PHE A 573 -18.84 5.51 -22.40
CA PHE A 573 -17.86 5.84 -21.36
C PHE A 573 -18.24 5.31 -19.98
N GLU A 574 -19.53 5.08 -19.71
CA GLU A 574 -20.03 4.57 -18.42
C GLU A 574 -19.96 3.05 -18.26
N ARG A 575 -19.82 2.26 -19.33
CA ARG A 575 -19.99 0.79 -19.24
C ARG A 575 -18.72 -0.05 -19.37
N GLY A 576 -17.59 0.50 -19.74
CA GLY A 576 -16.49 -0.35 -20.21
C GLY A 576 -15.34 -0.58 -19.21
N THR A 577 -14.90 0.39 -18.47
CA THR A 577 -13.56 0.33 -17.88
C THR A 577 -13.49 0.53 -16.37
N LEU A 578 -14.35 1.36 -15.77
CA LEU A 578 -14.28 1.63 -14.33
C LEU A 578 -15.26 0.75 -13.52
N ARG A 579 -16.41 0.39 -14.08
CA ARG A 579 -17.41 -0.44 -13.38
C ARG A 579 -16.98 -1.91 -13.26
N GLY A 580 -16.27 -2.43 -14.27
CA GLY A 580 -15.72 -3.79 -14.22
C GLY A 580 -14.63 -3.97 -13.16
N LEU A 581 -13.81 -2.95 -12.95
CA LEU A 581 -12.78 -2.94 -11.89
C LEU A 581 -13.41 -2.77 -10.51
N PHE A 582 -14.47 -1.96 -10.40
CA PHE A 582 -15.22 -1.75 -9.16
C PHE A 582 -15.97 -3.00 -8.69
N ASP A 583 -16.56 -3.76 -9.62
CA ASP A 583 -17.30 -4.99 -9.30
C ASP A 583 -16.33 -6.15 -8.94
N GLN A 584 -15.16 -6.18 -9.52
CA GLN A 584 -14.12 -7.16 -9.19
C GLN A 584 -13.50 -6.91 -7.81
N LEU A 585 -13.32 -5.64 -7.40
CA LEU A 585 -12.83 -5.26 -6.07
C LEU A 585 -13.91 -5.39 -4.99
N ARG A 586 -15.17 -5.12 -5.31
CA ARG A 586 -16.30 -5.29 -4.37
C ARG A 586 -16.64 -6.75 -4.07
N GLY A 587 -16.36 -7.66 -5.01
CA GLY A 587 -16.59 -9.10 -4.84
C GLY A 587 -15.68 -9.76 -3.81
N ASN A 588 -14.53 -9.19 -3.52
CA ASN A 588 -13.55 -9.73 -2.57
C ASN A 588 -13.71 -9.22 -1.12
N PHE A 589 -14.52 -8.18 -0.89
CA PHE A 589 -14.71 -7.61 0.47
C PHE A 589 -16.08 -7.90 1.11
N GLY A 590 -16.91 -8.75 0.48
CA GLY A 590 -18.28 -9.03 0.90
C GLY A 590 -18.52 -10.38 1.56
N ARG A 591 -17.54 -10.97 2.27
CA ARG A 591 -17.78 -12.14 3.15
C ARG A 591 -16.92 -12.04 4.41
N GLY A 592 -17.40 -11.32 5.35
CA GLY A 592 -16.97 -11.36 6.75
C GLY A 592 -18.22 -11.29 7.60
N ASP A 593 -18.73 -12.46 7.97
CA ASP A 593 -19.95 -12.65 8.75
C ASP A 593 -19.85 -11.95 10.10
N GLY A 594 -20.87 -11.17 10.41
CA GLY A 594 -21.21 -10.82 11.77
C GLY A 594 -21.76 -12.05 12.50
N ASN A 595 -21.16 -12.40 13.61
CA ASN A 595 -21.86 -12.88 14.80
C ASN A 595 -20.95 -12.89 16.03
N VAL A 596 -21.52 -12.28 17.09
CA VAL A 596 -21.19 -12.23 18.52
C VAL A 596 -20.26 -11.09 18.92
#